data_1e96a4300f2e788b4fb2db841357ead6
#
_entry.id   1e96a4300f2e788b4fb2db841357ead6
#
_cell.length_a   1.000
_cell.length_b   1.000
_cell.length_c   1.000
_cell.angle_alpha   90.00
_cell.angle_beta   90.00
_cell.angle_gamma   90.00
#
_symmetry.space_group_name_H-M   'P 1'
#
loop_
_entity.id
_entity.type
_entity.pdbx_description
1 polymer ?
#
loop_
_entity_poly.entity_id
_entity_poly.type
_entity_poly.pdbx_seq_one_letter_code
_entity_poly.pdbx_strand_id
1 'polypeptide(L)' 'MRARFLGKDPESNEGNSPTLFATDRTDRATYIAQGWKVTDPQVLADVGDVPDHEAIIEIPEDVIKMWARRYQEGTL' A
#
# COMPACT_ATOMS: atom_id res chain seq x y z
N MET A 1 -16.39 -7.44 -2.23
CA MET A 1 -15.30 -6.71 -2.90
C MET A 1 -14.15 -7.66 -3.17
N ARG A 2 -13.57 -7.57 -4.35
CA ARG A 2 -12.45 -8.42 -4.74
C ARG A 2 -11.19 -7.57 -4.93
N ALA A 3 -10.02 -8.22 -4.80
CA ALA A 3 -8.72 -7.58 -4.99
C ALA A 3 -8.01 -8.26 -6.16
N ARG A 4 -7.52 -7.46 -7.10
CA ARG A 4 -6.78 -7.95 -8.27
C ARG A 4 -5.32 -7.51 -8.14
N PHE A 5 -4.42 -8.48 -8.14
CA PHE A 5 -2.97 -8.22 -8.02
C PHE A 5 -2.49 -7.31 -9.15
N LEU A 6 -1.73 -6.28 -8.79
CA LEU A 6 -1.12 -5.35 -9.75
C LEU A 6 0.40 -5.47 -9.78
N GLY A 7 1.04 -5.62 -8.63
CA GLY A 7 2.48 -5.73 -8.57
C GLY A 7 3.01 -5.63 -7.16
N LYS A 8 4.23 -6.09 -6.97
CA LYS A 8 4.92 -6.02 -5.68
C LYS A 8 6.32 -5.44 -5.91
N ASP A 9 6.95 -5.04 -4.80
CA ASP A 9 8.29 -4.50 -4.81
C ASP A 9 9.28 -5.51 -5.39
N PRO A 10 9.96 -5.21 -6.51
CA PRO A 10 10.91 -6.14 -7.12
C PRO A 10 12.18 -6.34 -6.28
N GLU A 11 12.46 -5.43 -5.34
CA GLU A 11 13.60 -5.54 -4.44
C GLU A 11 13.33 -6.44 -3.25
N SER A 12 12.08 -6.82 -3.04
CA SER A 12 11.69 -7.64 -1.89
C SER A 12 11.94 -9.11 -2.15
N ASN A 13 12.42 -9.80 -1.13
CA ASN A 13 12.47 -11.24 -1.11
C ASN A 13 11.05 -11.80 -1.00
N GLU A 14 10.86 -13.05 -1.38
CA GLU A 14 9.56 -13.70 -1.34
C GLU A 14 8.89 -13.54 0.02
N GLY A 15 7.62 -13.17 0.00
CA GLY A 15 6.80 -13.01 1.18
C GLY A 15 6.97 -11.69 1.91
N ASN A 16 7.91 -10.83 1.52
CA ASN A 16 8.25 -9.62 2.25
C ASN A 16 8.06 -8.37 1.42
N SER A 17 6.96 -8.24 0.77
CA SER A 17 6.86 -7.10 -0.14
C SER A 17 5.71 -6.18 0.17
N PRO A 18 5.91 -4.87 -0.03
CA PRO A 18 4.79 -4.03 -0.39
C PRO A 18 4.18 -4.49 -1.70
N THR A 19 2.87 -4.70 -1.70
CA THR A 19 2.12 -5.21 -2.84
C THR A 19 0.89 -4.36 -3.05
N LEU A 20 0.54 -4.11 -4.31
CA LEU A 20 -0.63 -3.31 -4.66
C LEU A 20 -1.65 -4.17 -5.37
N PHE A 21 -2.93 -3.99 -5.01
CA PHE A 21 -4.06 -4.64 -5.64
C PHE A 21 -5.09 -3.59 -6.04
N ALA A 22 -5.75 -3.79 -7.16
CA ALA A 22 -6.92 -3.00 -7.50
C ALA A 22 -8.16 -3.64 -6.87
N THR A 23 -9.14 -2.81 -6.53
CA THR A 23 -10.44 -3.33 -6.07
C THR A 23 -11.46 -3.21 -7.20
N ASP A 24 -12.57 -3.92 -7.04
CA ASP A 24 -13.70 -3.84 -7.97
C ASP A 24 -14.80 -2.89 -7.45
N ARG A 25 -14.43 -1.98 -6.54
CA ARG A 25 -15.36 -0.99 -6.03
C ARG A 25 -15.89 -0.10 -7.15
N THR A 26 -17.20 0.16 -7.17
CA THR A 26 -17.84 0.93 -8.24
C THR A 26 -18.17 2.37 -7.86
N ASP A 27 -18.26 2.66 -6.56
CA ASP A 27 -18.58 4.00 -6.06
C ASP A 27 -17.39 4.98 -6.20
N ARG A 28 -16.17 4.47 -6.06
CA ARG A 28 -14.94 5.23 -6.32
C ARG A 28 -13.79 4.24 -6.48
N ALA A 29 -12.84 4.62 -7.33
CA ALA A 29 -11.65 3.77 -7.53
C ALA A 29 -10.81 3.74 -6.26
N THR A 30 -10.49 2.54 -5.80
CA THR A 30 -9.62 2.34 -4.63
C THR A 30 -8.62 1.23 -4.90
N TYR A 31 -7.57 1.22 -4.08
CA TYR A 31 -6.52 0.21 -4.14
C TYR A 31 -6.29 -0.33 -2.75
N ILE A 32 -5.88 -1.60 -2.68
CA ILE A 32 -5.45 -2.23 -1.44
C ILE A 32 -3.92 -2.24 -1.47
N ALA A 33 -3.30 -1.68 -0.44
CA ALA A 33 -1.85 -1.68 -0.32
C ALA A 33 -1.44 -2.58 0.84
N GLN A 34 -0.59 -3.55 0.55
CA GLN A 34 0.05 -4.38 1.57
C GLN A 34 1.43 -3.81 1.81
N GLY A 35 1.74 -3.47 3.03
CA GLY A 35 3.04 -2.89 3.40
C GLY A 35 3.50 -3.42 4.73
N TRP A 36 4.57 -2.84 5.26
CA TRP A 36 5.12 -3.26 6.53
C TRP A 36 4.29 -2.69 7.68
N LYS A 37 3.95 -3.53 8.63
CA LYS A 37 3.19 -3.10 9.81
C LYS A 37 4.04 -2.14 10.66
N VAL A 38 3.45 -1.01 11.02
CA VAL A 38 4.11 -0.03 11.87
C VAL A 38 3.87 -0.40 13.33
N THR A 39 4.96 -0.64 14.06
CA THR A 39 4.90 -0.98 15.50
C THR A 39 5.76 -0.07 16.36
N ASP A 40 6.57 0.81 15.77
CA ASP A 40 7.44 1.73 16.51
C ASP A 40 6.60 2.71 17.33
N PRO A 41 6.76 2.74 18.66
CA PRO A 41 5.95 3.61 19.52
C PRO A 41 6.09 5.10 19.20
N GLN A 42 7.29 5.54 18.78
CA GLN A 42 7.51 6.95 18.45
C GLN A 42 6.73 7.33 17.17
N VAL A 43 6.74 6.45 16.17
CA VAL A 43 5.98 6.67 14.94
C VAL A 43 4.49 6.71 15.24
N LEU A 44 4.00 5.79 16.06
CA LEU A 44 2.59 5.76 16.44
C LEU A 44 2.19 7.04 17.18
N ALA A 45 3.07 7.57 18.05
CA ALA A 45 2.82 8.83 18.74
C ALA A 45 2.78 10.00 17.76
N ASP A 46 3.68 10.02 16.79
CA ASP A 46 3.74 11.09 15.79
C ASP A 46 2.53 11.11 14.86
N VAL A 47 2.03 9.93 14.51
CA VAL A 47 0.85 9.81 13.65
C VAL A 47 -0.42 10.24 14.39
N GLY A 48 -0.49 9.93 15.68
CA GLY A 48 -1.67 10.26 16.49
C GLY A 48 -2.73 9.16 16.43
N ASP A 49 -3.96 9.54 16.70
CA ASP A 49 -5.07 8.59 16.77
C ASP A 49 -5.38 7.98 15.42
N VAL A 50 -5.50 6.66 15.37
CA VAL A 50 -5.92 5.92 14.18
C VAL A 50 -7.28 5.31 14.50
N PRO A 51 -8.34 5.67 13.73
CA PRO A 51 -9.66 5.08 13.94
C PRO A 51 -9.62 3.56 13.83
N ASP A 52 -10.53 2.88 14.55
CA ASP A 52 -10.54 1.42 14.61
C ASP A 52 -10.66 0.75 13.24
N HIS A 53 -11.28 1.42 12.27
CA HIS A 53 -11.46 0.86 10.93
C HIS A 53 -10.28 1.17 9.99
N GLU A 54 -9.24 1.84 10.50
CA GLU A 54 -8.06 2.19 9.71
C GLU A 54 -6.81 1.52 10.26
N ALA A 55 -5.80 1.42 9.42
CA ALA A 55 -4.49 0.90 9.78
C ALA A 55 -3.41 1.73 9.09
N ILE A 56 -2.21 1.73 9.65
CA ILE A 56 -1.07 2.41 9.06
C ILE A 56 0.00 1.40 8.69
N ILE A 57 0.66 1.66 7.56
CA ILE A 57 1.75 0.81 7.07
C ILE A 57 2.92 1.69 6.64
N GLU A 58 4.10 1.10 6.61
CA GLU A 58 5.31 1.75 6.11
C GLU A 58 5.60 1.20 4.71
N ILE A 59 5.91 2.10 3.77
CA ILE A 59 6.19 1.74 2.38
C ILE A 59 7.47 2.44 1.95
N PRO A 60 8.43 1.72 1.33
CA PRO A 60 9.66 2.35 0.81
C PRO A 60 9.35 3.39 -0.26
N GLU A 61 10.16 4.44 -0.30
CA GLU A 61 9.98 5.53 -1.26
C GLU A 61 10.03 5.05 -2.72
N ASP A 62 10.94 4.14 -3.03
CA ASP A 62 11.08 3.62 -4.40
C ASP A 62 9.83 2.86 -4.86
N VAL A 63 9.12 2.22 -3.93
CA VAL A 63 7.85 1.54 -4.24
C VAL A 63 6.78 2.58 -4.56
N ILE A 64 6.71 3.65 -3.78
CA ILE A 64 5.76 4.75 -4.03
C ILE A 64 6.01 5.36 -5.41
N LYS A 65 7.27 5.59 -5.75
CA LYS A 65 7.65 6.13 -7.06
C LYS A 65 7.25 5.19 -8.20
N MET A 66 7.42 3.89 -8.00
CA MET A 66 7.04 2.88 -8.99
C MET A 66 5.52 2.90 -9.22
N TRP A 67 4.73 2.94 -8.15
CA TRP A 67 3.27 3.00 -8.25
C TRP A 67 2.81 4.28 -8.94
N ALA A 68 3.41 5.43 -8.59
CA ALA A 68 3.07 6.71 -9.21
C ALA A 68 3.37 6.69 -10.70
N ARG A 69 4.51 6.15 -11.10
CA ARG A 69 4.89 6.03 -12.51
C ARG A 69 3.89 5.15 -13.28
N ARG A 70 3.55 4.01 -12.72
CA ARG A 70 2.59 3.09 -13.33
C ARG A 70 1.21 3.72 -13.46
N TYR A 71 0.82 4.51 -12.48
CA TYR A 71 -0.45 5.23 -12.55
C TYR A 71 -0.45 6.23 -13.73
N GLN A 72 0.63 6.98 -13.88
CA GLN A 72 0.77 7.94 -14.97
C GLN A 72 0.81 7.26 -16.33
N GLU A 73 1.38 6.06 -16.40
CA GLU A 73 1.47 5.27 -17.63
C GLU A 73 0.18 4.51 -17.95
N GLY A 74 -0.77 4.52 -17.03
CA GLY A 74 -2.03 3.80 -17.21
C GLY A 74 -1.93 2.30 -17.04
N THR A 75 -0.93 1.82 -16.29
CA THR A 75 -0.69 0.38 -16.11
C THR A 75 -1.12 -0.13 -14.72
N LEU A 76 -1.79 0.70 -13.95
CA LEU A 76 -2.39 0.26 -12.68
C LEU A 76 -3.82 -0.17 -12.87
#